data_01e288a05bf68c767422d508a2d2d624
#
_entry.id   01e288a05bf68c767422d508a2d2d624
#
_cell.length_a   1.000
_cell.length_b   1.000
_cell.length_c   1.000
_cell.angle_alpha   90.00
_cell.angle_beta   90.00
_cell.angle_gamma   90.00
#
_symmetry.space_group_name_H-M   'P 1'
#
loop_
_entity.id
_entity.type
_entity.pdbx_description
1 polymer ?
#
loop_
_entity_poly.entity_id
_entity_poly.type
_entity_poly.pdbx_seq_one_letter_code
_entity_poly.pdbx_strand_id
1 'polypeptide(L)'
;MADVKKIATRVSYGEALVQNACHVLNKRPLQLNQLGLSAQDDPLDLLPLARQMLHLVDDGDGVLLMTDIFGATPSNLALKLLEPGRVEGLTGVNLPMLLRALNYRDKGMSTLLVRARDGGRDGILNMLDH
;
A
#
# COMPACT_ATOMS: atom_id res chain seq x y z
N MET A 1 -9.04 -12.65 -6.12
CA MET A 1 -9.09 -11.72 -4.97
C MET A 1 -7.85 -10.85 -4.98
N ALA A 2 -8.02 -9.55 -4.90
CA ALA A 2 -6.89 -8.62 -4.93
C ALA A 2 -6.32 -8.41 -3.53
N ASP A 3 -5.01 -8.49 -3.41
CA ASP A 3 -4.32 -8.31 -2.14
C ASP A 3 -3.72 -6.92 -2.04
N VAL A 4 -3.77 -6.33 -0.86
CA VAL A 4 -3.19 -5.04 -0.59
C VAL A 4 -1.82 -5.23 0.04
N LYS A 5 -0.80 -4.75 -0.64
CA LYS A 5 0.57 -4.72 -0.15
C LYS A 5 1.01 -3.30 0.04
N LYS A 6 1.86 -3.09 1.01
CA LYS A 6 2.34 -1.77 1.31
C LYS A 6 3.86 -1.75 1.29
N ILE A 7 4.42 -0.86 0.47
CA ILE A 7 5.83 -0.50 0.53
C ILE A 7 5.91 0.84 1.24
N ALA A 8 6.47 0.83 2.45
CA ALA A 8 6.55 2.03 3.26
C ALA A 8 7.72 2.90 2.84
N THR A 9 7.57 4.21 2.98
CA THR A 9 8.64 5.16 2.72
C THR A 9 9.70 5.13 3.80
N ARG A 10 9.28 4.85 5.03
CA ARG A 10 10.15 4.72 6.19
C ARG A 10 9.66 3.58 7.05
N VAL A 11 10.57 2.92 7.73
CA VAL A 11 10.23 1.79 8.60
C VAL A 11 9.12 2.16 9.57
N SER A 12 9.29 3.28 10.30
CA SER A 12 8.33 3.69 11.32
C SER A 12 6.96 4.05 10.74
N TYR A 13 6.91 4.71 9.58
CA TYR A 13 5.64 5.16 9.00
C TYR A 13 4.79 3.98 8.51
N GLY A 14 5.39 3.07 7.78
CA GLY A 14 4.67 1.92 7.26
C GLY A 14 4.16 1.00 8.36
N GLU A 15 5.01 0.74 9.34
CA GLU A 15 4.66 -0.07 10.49
C GLU A 15 3.54 0.58 11.30
N ALA A 16 3.61 1.89 11.53
CA ALA A 16 2.59 2.62 12.26
C ALA A 16 1.22 2.57 11.54
N LEU A 17 1.21 2.71 10.22
CA LEU A 17 -0.04 2.62 9.45
C LEU A 17 -0.67 1.23 9.56
N VAL A 18 0.12 0.18 9.45
CA VAL A 18 -0.38 -1.19 9.57
C VAL A 18 -0.90 -1.43 10.98
N GLN A 19 -0.17 -0.99 12.00
CA GLN A 19 -0.61 -1.13 13.39
C GLN A 19 -1.92 -0.39 13.64
N ASN A 20 -2.05 0.84 13.13
CA ASN A 20 -3.27 1.62 13.28
C ASN A 20 -4.45 0.96 12.56
N ALA A 21 -4.23 0.40 11.38
CA ALA A 21 -5.28 -0.34 10.68
C ALA A 21 -5.72 -1.57 11.47
N CYS A 22 -4.76 -2.32 12.03
CA CYS A 22 -5.07 -3.47 12.88
C CYS A 22 -5.89 -3.07 14.10
N HIS A 23 -5.57 -1.93 14.70
CA HIS A 23 -6.30 -1.42 15.86
C HIS A 23 -7.73 -1.06 15.50
N VAL A 24 -7.93 -0.31 14.41
CA VAL A 24 -9.28 0.09 13.96
C VAL A 24 -10.13 -1.13 13.62
N LEU A 25 -9.54 -2.11 12.93
CA LEU A 25 -10.26 -3.30 12.50
C LEU A 25 -10.36 -4.37 13.60
N ASN A 26 -9.65 -4.18 14.71
CA ASN A 26 -9.55 -5.13 15.82
C ASN A 26 -9.07 -6.51 15.38
N LYS A 27 -8.22 -6.56 14.35
CA LYS A 27 -7.60 -7.79 13.84
C LYS A 27 -6.44 -7.42 12.93
N ARG A 28 -5.54 -8.38 12.71
CA ARG A 28 -4.50 -8.21 11.68
C ARG A 28 -5.02 -8.80 10.36
N PRO A 29 -5.20 -7.98 9.33
CA PRO A 29 -5.60 -8.49 8.02
C PRO A 29 -4.56 -9.44 7.44
N LEU A 30 -5.02 -10.48 6.75
CA LEU A 30 -4.13 -11.37 6.01
C LEU A 30 -3.59 -10.66 4.76
N GLN A 31 -2.45 -11.12 4.27
CA GLN A 31 -1.88 -10.66 3.01
C GLN A 31 -1.65 -9.15 2.98
N LEU A 32 -1.37 -8.59 4.12
CA LEU A 32 -0.95 -7.20 4.28
C LEU A 32 0.46 -7.21 4.83
N ASN A 33 1.39 -6.59 4.10
CA ASN A 33 2.79 -6.56 4.49
C ASN A 33 3.36 -5.16 4.24
N GLN A 34 4.48 -4.87 4.87
CA GLN A 34 5.16 -3.60 4.66
C GLN A 34 6.65 -3.84 4.51
N LEU A 35 7.29 -3.01 3.69
CA LEU A 35 8.73 -2.99 3.49
C LEU A 35 9.25 -1.64 3.97
N GLY A 36 10.11 -1.66 4.98
CA GLY A 36 10.76 -0.46 5.48
C GLY A 36 12.02 -0.16 4.67
N LEU A 37 12.18 1.09 4.27
CA LEU A 37 13.35 1.56 3.57
C LEU A 37 14.02 2.67 4.38
N SER A 38 15.34 2.65 4.44
CA SER A 38 16.09 3.76 5.00
C SER A 38 16.53 4.70 3.88
N ALA A 39 16.88 5.95 4.26
CA ALA A 39 17.36 6.94 3.29
C ALA A 39 18.67 6.53 2.63
N GLN A 40 19.39 5.57 3.21
CA GLN A 40 20.69 5.11 2.72
C GLN A 40 20.58 3.87 1.83
N ASP A 41 19.39 3.28 1.72
CA ASP A 41 19.21 2.10 0.90
C ASP A 41 19.21 2.46 -0.58
N ASP A 42 19.90 1.63 -1.37
CA ASP A 42 19.81 1.70 -2.83
C ASP A 42 18.57 0.92 -3.28
N PRO A 43 17.63 1.57 -4.01
CA PRO A 43 16.44 0.88 -4.49
C PRO A 43 16.74 -0.38 -5.31
N LEU A 44 17.83 -0.39 -6.07
CA LEU A 44 18.18 -1.54 -6.88
C LEU A 44 18.60 -2.74 -6.03
N ASP A 45 19.22 -2.49 -4.87
CA ASP A 45 19.62 -3.56 -3.94
C ASP A 45 18.40 -4.18 -3.26
N LEU A 46 17.33 -3.43 -3.12
CA LEU A 46 16.11 -3.88 -2.46
C LEU A 46 15.10 -4.53 -3.41
N LEU A 47 15.31 -4.40 -4.72
CA LEU A 47 14.38 -4.91 -5.71
C LEU A 47 14.15 -6.43 -5.60
N PRO A 48 15.18 -7.28 -5.42
CA PRO A 48 14.95 -8.71 -5.23
C PRO A 48 14.10 -9.03 -4.00
N LEU A 49 14.34 -8.34 -2.88
CA LEU A 49 13.54 -8.53 -1.67
C LEU A 49 12.10 -8.10 -1.88
N ALA A 50 11.89 -6.96 -2.53
CA ALA A 50 10.56 -6.47 -2.83
C ALA A 50 9.79 -7.46 -3.72
N ARG A 51 10.44 -8.04 -4.71
CA ARG A 51 9.83 -9.06 -5.57
C ARG A 51 9.45 -10.31 -4.80
N GLN A 52 10.30 -10.76 -3.88
CA GLN A 52 9.95 -11.88 -3.01
C GLN A 52 8.71 -11.58 -2.17
N MET A 53 8.63 -10.39 -1.62
CA MET A 53 7.47 -9.99 -0.83
C MET A 53 6.20 -9.97 -1.68
N LEU A 54 6.27 -9.51 -2.92
CA LEU A 54 5.14 -9.58 -3.84
C LEU A 54 4.65 -11.02 -4.03
N HIS A 55 5.58 -11.95 -4.27
CA HIS A 55 5.22 -13.34 -4.48
C HIS A 55 4.60 -13.98 -3.25
N LEU A 56 5.09 -13.64 -2.05
CA LEU A 56 4.56 -14.20 -0.81
C LEU A 56 3.12 -13.81 -0.54
N VAL A 57 2.70 -12.69 -1.06
CA VAL A 57 1.41 -12.09 -0.71
C VAL A 57 0.42 -12.10 -1.86
N ASP A 58 0.89 -12.33 -3.08
CA ASP A 58 0.05 -12.47 -4.26
C ASP A 58 -0.53 -13.89 -4.28
N ASP A 59 -1.85 -13.98 -4.19
CA ASP A 59 -2.57 -15.25 -4.28
C ASP A 59 -3.07 -15.55 -5.70
N GLY A 60 -2.59 -14.80 -6.69
CA GLY A 60 -3.01 -14.90 -8.09
C GLY A 60 -3.87 -13.75 -8.59
N ASP A 61 -4.39 -12.93 -7.69
CA ASP A 61 -5.31 -11.83 -8.03
C ASP A 61 -4.61 -10.48 -8.11
N GLY A 62 -3.32 -10.45 -7.88
CA GLY A 62 -2.54 -9.22 -7.97
C GLY A 62 -2.24 -8.59 -6.62
N VAL A 63 -1.57 -7.46 -6.69
CA VAL A 63 -1.06 -6.75 -5.51
C VAL A 63 -1.26 -5.26 -5.71
N LEU A 64 -1.70 -4.57 -4.67
CA LEU A 64 -1.72 -3.11 -4.63
C LEU A 64 -0.58 -2.62 -3.75
N LEU A 65 0.31 -1.84 -4.35
CA LEU A 65 1.41 -1.18 -3.65
C LEU A 65 0.98 0.22 -3.23
N MET A 66 1.39 0.63 -2.03
CA MET A 66 1.10 1.97 -1.55
C MET A 66 2.37 2.60 -0.98
N THR A 67 2.65 3.82 -1.43
CA THR A 67 3.76 4.63 -0.93
C THR A 67 3.23 6.00 -0.50
N ASP A 68 4.06 6.77 0.22
CA ASP A 68 3.60 8.08 0.70
C ASP A 68 3.76 9.20 -0.33
N ILE A 69 4.92 9.33 -0.96
CA ILE A 69 5.21 10.44 -1.88
C ILE A 69 5.68 9.91 -3.23
N PHE A 70 5.10 10.44 -4.31
CA PHE A 70 5.60 10.17 -5.64
C PHE A 70 6.98 10.81 -5.85
N GLY A 71 7.89 10.07 -6.47
CA GLY A 71 9.25 10.56 -6.76
C GLY A 71 10.28 10.28 -5.70
N ALA A 72 9.88 9.83 -4.50
CA ALA A 72 10.83 9.39 -3.47
C ALA A 72 11.32 7.97 -3.73
N THR A 73 12.35 7.54 -3.01
CA THR A 73 12.95 6.21 -3.20
C THR A 73 11.94 5.06 -3.18
N PRO A 74 10.98 5.00 -2.23
CA PRO A 74 10.01 3.90 -2.23
C PRO A 74 9.11 3.90 -3.45
N SER A 75 8.67 5.07 -3.93
CA SER A 75 7.84 5.10 -5.13
C SER A 75 8.65 4.74 -6.37
N ASN A 76 9.92 5.11 -6.44
CA ASN A 76 10.80 4.72 -7.54
C ASN A 76 11.03 3.21 -7.57
N LEU A 77 11.16 2.59 -6.41
CA LEU A 77 11.24 1.13 -6.30
C LEU A 77 9.91 0.49 -6.76
N ALA A 78 8.79 1.02 -6.29
CA ALA A 78 7.47 0.52 -6.64
C ALA A 78 7.24 0.57 -8.16
N LEU A 79 7.65 1.66 -8.82
CA LEU A 79 7.50 1.79 -10.28
C LEU A 79 8.14 0.63 -11.04
N LYS A 80 9.23 0.08 -10.53
CA LYS A 80 9.92 -1.05 -11.16
C LYS A 80 9.19 -2.38 -10.98
N LEU A 81 8.22 -2.44 -10.09
CA LEU A 81 7.45 -3.63 -9.77
C LEU A 81 6.09 -3.66 -10.46
N LEU A 82 5.68 -2.54 -11.04
CA LEU A 82 4.33 -2.42 -11.59
C LEU A 82 4.14 -3.28 -12.83
N GLU A 83 2.97 -3.90 -12.91
CA GLU A 83 2.49 -4.64 -14.06
C GLU A 83 1.01 -4.25 -14.25
N PRO A 84 0.64 -3.59 -15.36
CA PRO A 84 -0.73 -3.10 -15.53
C PRO A 84 -1.78 -4.20 -15.30
N GLY A 85 -2.77 -3.89 -14.47
CA GLY A 85 -3.86 -4.80 -14.14
C GLY A 85 -3.53 -5.85 -13.08
N ARG A 86 -2.25 -6.06 -12.76
CA ARG A 86 -1.82 -7.09 -11.82
C ARG A 86 -1.09 -6.51 -10.60
N VAL A 87 -0.09 -5.69 -10.83
CA VAL A 87 0.62 -4.98 -9.77
C VAL A 87 0.45 -3.50 -10.03
N GLU A 88 -0.43 -2.90 -9.27
CA GLU A 88 -0.76 -1.48 -9.40
C GLU A 88 -0.28 -0.72 -8.17
N GLY A 89 -0.15 0.59 -8.28
CA GLY A 89 0.39 1.39 -7.18
C GLY A 89 -0.35 2.70 -6.99
N LEU A 90 -0.44 3.12 -5.73
CA LEU A 90 -0.96 4.43 -5.33
C LEU A 90 0.07 5.12 -4.44
N THR A 91 0.23 6.42 -4.66
CA THR A 91 1.02 7.27 -3.78
C THR A 91 0.10 8.08 -2.87
N GLY A 92 0.67 8.72 -1.87
CA GLY A 92 -0.11 9.52 -0.94
C GLY A 92 -0.86 8.69 0.09
N VAL A 93 -0.34 7.52 0.45
CA VAL A 93 -1.02 6.63 1.38
C VAL A 93 -1.34 7.32 2.70
N ASN A 94 -2.54 7.11 3.17
CA ASN A 94 -2.99 7.51 4.50
C ASN A 94 -3.86 6.40 5.08
N LEU A 95 -4.19 6.51 6.34
CA LEU A 95 -4.97 5.47 7.00
C LEU A 95 -6.36 5.26 6.37
N PRO A 96 -7.12 6.31 6.00
CA PRO A 96 -8.39 6.11 5.29
C PRO A 96 -8.24 5.34 3.97
N MET A 97 -7.18 5.60 3.21
CA MET A 97 -6.90 4.84 1.99
C MET A 97 -6.67 3.37 2.29
N LEU A 98 -5.84 3.08 3.28
CA LEU A 98 -5.53 1.69 3.65
C LEU A 98 -6.78 0.95 4.12
N LEU A 99 -7.59 1.56 4.98
CA LEU A 99 -8.82 0.96 5.47
C LEU A 99 -9.82 0.69 4.33
N ARG A 100 -9.98 1.65 3.44
CA ARG A 100 -10.87 1.48 2.28
C ARG A 100 -10.37 0.36 1.37
N ALA A 101 -9.07 0.31 1.12
CA ALA A 101 -8.47 -0.74 0.31
C ALA A 101 -8.71 -2.13 0.92
N LEU A 102 -8.55 -2.28 2.21
CA LEU A 102 -8.79 -3.55 2.88
C LEU A 102 -10.24 -4.00 2.76
N ASN A 103 -11.18 -3.07 2.76
CA ASN A 103 -12.60 -3.38 2.62
C ASN A 103 -12.99 -3.78 1.19
N TYR A 104 -12.27 -3.33 0.19
CA TYR A 104 -12.60 -3.55 -1.22
C TYR A 104 -11.64 -4.48 -1.95
N ARG A 105 -10.71 -5.11 -1.23
CA ARG A 105 -9.68 -5.93 -1.88
C ARG A 105 -10.23 -7.17 -2.59
N ASP A 106 -11.45 -7.58 -2.28
CA ASP A 106 -12.12 -8.73 -2.91
C ASP A 106 -12.91 -8.36 -4.16
N LYS A 107 -12.87 -7.11 -4.60
CA LYS A 107 -13.75 -6.60 -5.65
C LYS A 107 -13.05 -6.42 -7.00
N GLY A 108 -11.85 -6.96 -7.17
CA GLY A 108 -11.05 -6.80 -8.38
C GLY A 108 -10.18 -5.55 -8.36
N MET A 109 -9.10 -5.57 -9.14
CA MET A 109 -8.07 -4.53 -9.07
C MET A 109 -8.59 -3.16 -9.50
N SER A 110 -9.38 -3.08 -10.57
CA SER A 110 -9.87 -1.77 -11.04
C SER A 110 -10.78 -1.10 -10.01
N THR A 111 -11.66 -1.85 -9.38
CA THR A 111 -12.51 -1.34 -8.31
C THR A 111 -11.68 -0.96 -7.08
N LEU A 112 -10.74 -1.81 -6.70
CA LEU A 112 -9.86 -1.58 -5.56
C LEU A 112 -9.09 -0.27 -5.72
N LEU A 113 -8.51 -0.01 -6.90
CA LEU A 113 -7.76 1.22 -7.17
C LEU A 113 -8.62 2.46 -6.96
N VAL A 114 -9.82 2.48 -7.54
CA VAL A 114 -10.73 3.62 -7.45
C VAL A 114 -11.16 3.84 -6.00
N ARG A 115 -11.56 2.78 -5.32
CA ARG A 115 -12.07 2.89 -3.94
C ARG A 115 -10.97 3.29 -2.96
N ALA A 116 -9.77 2.75 -3.11
CA ALA A 116 -8.65 3.12 -2.25
C ALA A 116 -8.27 4.58 -2.44
N ARG A 117 -8.13 5.01 -3.69
CA ARG A 117 -7.82 6.41 -4.01
C ARG A 117 -8.87 7.36 -3.43
N ASP A 118 -10.14 7.06 -3.67
CA ASP A 118 -11.24 7.90 -3.18
C ASP A 118 -11.29 7.91 -1.66
N GLY A 119 -11.03 6.76 -1.02
CA GLY A 119 -10.95 6.68 0.43
C GLY A 119 -9.87 7.59 1.01
N GLY A 120 -8.71 7.64 0.35
CA GLY A 120 -7.64 8.53 0.76
C GLY A 120 -8.01 10.00 0.64
N ARG A 121 -8.66 10.37 -0.46
CA ARG A 121 -9.14 11.75 -0.67
C ARG A 121 -10.26 12.13 0.29
N ASP A 122 -11.24 11.26 0.44
CA ASP A 122 -12.42 11.51 1.27
C ASP A 122 -12.08 11.59 2.76
N GLY A 123 -10.95 10.98 3.16
CA GLY A 123 -10.48 11.04 4.52
C GLY A 123 -9.82 12.34 4.93
N ILE A 124 -9.59 13.24 3.98
CA ILE A 124 -9.02 14.57 4.25
C ILE A 124 -10.17 15.55 4.41
N LEU A 125 -10.46 15.89 5.65
CA LEU A 125 -11.63 16.69 6.00
C LEU A 125 -11.20 17.96 6.74
N ASN A 126 -11.88 19.07 6.45
CA ASN A 126 -11.78 20.23 7.31
C ASN A 126 -12.72 20.00 8.50
N MET A 127 -12.16 19.94 9.71
CA MET A 127 -12.92 19.53 10.89
C MET A 127 -14.08 20.48 11.20
N LEU A 128 -13.95 21.76 10.86
CA LEU A 128 -15.02 22.73 11.11
C LEU A 128 -16.18 22.60 10.13
N ASP A 129 -16.01 21.91 9.02
CA ASP A 129 -17.06 21.73 8.01
C ASP A 129 -17.94 20.50 8.28
N HIS A 130 -17.78 19.89 9.45
CA HIS A 130 -18.51 18.67 9.82
C HIS A 130 -19.24 18.77 11.16
#